data_383cc6eaf6e27778e45fc12591030f15
#
_entry.id   383cc6eaf6e27778e45fc12591030f15
#
_cell.length_a   1.000
_cell.length_b   1.000
_cell.length_c   1.000
_cell.angle_alpha   90.00
_cell.angle_beta   90.00
_cell.angle_gamma   90.00
#
_symmetry.space_group_name_H-M   'P 1'
#
loop_
_entity.id
_entity.type
_entity.pdbx_description
1 polymer ?
#
loop_
_entity_poly.entity_id
_entity_poly.type
_entity_poly.pdbx_seq_one_letter_code
_entity_poly.pdbx_strand_id
1 'polypeptide(L)'
;EISHCLPNGTIEKINYKKTLFRIKKLANVLLKLNVKLGDKIGTLAWSNLRHFELYYAITGIGAVCHTINPRLFADQIIYVINHAKDRIIFIDKTFVPIIEKLIDRLPRELMYVILCNRDDMPDTSLPKALCFEELISPENSSITWPSLDERASSSLCYTSGTTGNP
;
A
#
# COMPACT_ATOMS: atom_id res chain seq x y z
N GLU A 1 -14.43 -13.64 9.98
CA GLU A 1 -13.87 -12.62 10.88
C GLU A 1 -12.37 -12.51 10.63
N ILE A 2 -11.87 -11.27 10.62
CA ILE A 2 -10.44 -10.95 10.58
C ILE A 2 -10.11 -10.31 11.92
N SER A 3 -9.07 -10.80 12.58
CA SER A 3 -8.57 -10.23 13.82
C SER A 3 -7.15 -9.78 13.64
N HIS A 4 -6.79 -8.62 14.15
CA HIS A 4 -5.40 -8.17 14.21
C HIS A 4 -5.08 -7.54 15.55
N CYS A 5 -3.82 -7.67 15.96
CA CYS A 5 -3.33 -7.13 17.21
C CYS A 5 -2.65 -5.78 16.93
N LEU A 6 -3.09 -4.74 17.63
CA LEU A 6 -2.46 -3.41 17.61
C LEU A 6 -1.18 -3.43 18.47
N PRO A 7 -0.26 -2.48 18.26
CA PRO A 7 0.97 -2.37 19.04
C PRO A 7 0.77 -2.28 20.56
N ASN A 8 -0.37 -1.76 21.00
CA ASN A 8 -0.75 -1.67 22.42
C ASN A 8 -1.35 -2.97 22.99
N GLY A 9 -1.38 -4.06 22.21
CA GLY A 9 -1.95 -5.34 22.58
C GLY A 9 -3.46 -5.48 22.40
N THR A 10 -4.15 -4.42 21.97
CA THR A 10 -5.60 -4.48 21.69
C THR A 10 -5.85 -5.32 20.45
N ILE A 11 -6.84 -6.23 20.53
CA ILE A 11 -7.27 -7.02 19.38
C ILE A 11 -8.50 -6.34 18.75
N GLU A 12 -8.33 -5.88 17.52
CA GLU A 12 -9.43 -5.41 16.69
C GLU A 12 -9.96 -6.52 15.81
N LYS A 13 -11.29 -6.54 15.64
CA LYS A 13 -11.99 -7.54 14.84
C LYS A 13 -12.91 -6.89 13.83
N ILE A 14 -12.88 -7.41 12.62
CA ILE A 14 -13.78 -6.99 11.54
C ILE A 14 -14.32 -8.21 10.81
N ASN A 15 -15.54 -8.14 10.30
CA ASN A 15 -16.08 -9.19 9.48
C ASN A 15 -15.78 -8.95 7.98
N TYR A 16 -15.79 -10.03 7.19
CA TYR A 16 -15.50 -9.97 5.75
C TYR A 16 -16.44 -9.03 4.98
N LYS A 17 -17.69 -8.87 5.40
CA LYS A 17 -18.64 -7.96 4.75
C LYS A 17 -18.18 -6.50 4.87
N LYS A 18 -17.77 -6.08 6.05
CA LYS A 18 -17.24 -4.74 6.29
C LYS A 18 -15.90 -4.54 5.57
N THR A 19 -15.03 -5.55 5.60
CA THR A 19 -13.75 -5.51 4.88
C THR A 19 -13.96 -5.37 3.38
N LEU A 20 -14.86 -6.16 2.78
CA LEU A 20 -15.20 -6.04 1.35
C LEU A 20 -15.74 -4.65 0.99
N PHE A 21 -16.55 -4.07 1.86
CA PHE A 21 -17.05 -2.71 1.68
C PHE A 21 -15.89 -1.69 1.61
N ARG A 22 -14.91 -1.80 2.49
CA ARG A 22 -13.72 -0.94 2.51
C ARG A 22 -12.80 -1.18 1.32
N ILE A 23 -12.58 -2.45 0.93
CA ILE A 23 -11.82 -2.82 -0.27
C ILE A 23 -12.42 -2.16 -1.52
N LYS A 24 -13.74 -2.18 -1.68
CA LYS A 24 -14.41 -1.53 -2.82
C LYS A 24 -14.20 -0.02 -2.84
N LYS A 25 -14.27 0.64 -1.68
CA LYS A 25 -13.96 2.07 -1.55
C LYS A 25 -12.52 2.37 -1.93
N LEU A 26 -11.57 1.58 -1.42
CA LEU A 26 -10.15 1.72 -1.72
C LEU A 26 -9.86 1.50 -3.21
N ALA A 27 -10.50 0.53 -3.85
CA ALA A 27 -10.39 0.31 -5.28
C ALA A 27 -10.86 1.54 -6.07
N ASN A 28 -11.97 2.19 -5.67
CA ASN A 28 -12.42 3.45 -6.28
C ASN A 28 -11.42 4.58 -6.07
N VAL A 29 -10.78 4.69 -4.89
CA VAL A 29 -9.69 5.65 -4.65
C VAL A 29 -8.55 5.42 -5.66
N LEU A 30 -8.08 4.18 -5.80
CA LEU A 30 -6.99 3.84 -6.72
C LEU A 30 -7.32 4.20 -8.16
N LEU A 31 -8.55 3.94 -8.61
CA LEU A 31 -9.02 4.33 -9.95
C LEU A 31 -9.04 5.85 -10.12
N LYS A 32 -9.48 6.62 -9.11
CA LYS A 32 -9.44 8.10 -9.13
C LYS A 32 -8.02 8.65 -9.13
N LEU A 33 -7.08 7.96 -8.49
CA LEU A 33 -5.64 8.25 -8.57
C LEU A 33 -5.02 7.79 -9.91
N ASN A 34 -5.87 7.41 -10.86
CA ASN A 34 -5.49 7.00 -12.21
C ASN A 34 -4.56 5.79 -12.26
N VAL A 35 -4.67 4.87 -11.29
CA VAL A 35 -3.97 3.58 -11.31
C VAL A 35 -4.50 2.74 -12.47
N LYS A 36 -3.60 2.15 -13.23
CA LYS A 36 -3.89 1.35 -14.42
C LYS A 36 -3.50 -0.11 -14.22
N LEU A 37 -4.00 -0.96 -15.11
CA LEU A 37 -3.60 -2.36 -15.23
C LEU A 37 -2.07 -2.47 -15.30
N GLY A 38 -1.49 -3.29 -14.44
CA GLY A 38 -0.06 -3.55 -14.38
C GLY A 38 0.79 -2.48 -13.66
N ASP A 39 0.19 -1.37 -13.19
CA ASP A 39 0.90 -0.41 -12.33
C ASP A 39 1.32 -1.09 -11.02
N LYS A 40 2.55 -0.83 -10.57
CA LYS A 40 3.04 -1.34 -9.30
C LYS A 40 2.71 -0.35 -8.20
N ILE A 41 2.15 -0.89 -7.13
CA ILE A 41 1.76 -0.14 -5.94
C ILE A 41 2.52 -0.72 -4.75
N GLY A 42 3.47 0.04 -4.25
CA GLY A 42 4.30 -0.36 -3.12
C GLY A 42 3.51 -0.36 -1.81
N THR A 43 3.79 -1.34 -0.96
CA THR A 43 3.25 -1.42 0.40
C THR A 43 4.38 -1.70 1.37
N LEU A 44 4.74 -0.69 2.17
CA LEU A 44 5.69 -0.80 3.28
C LEU A 44 4.88 -0.78 4.58
N ALA A 45 4.38 -1.93 4.98
CA ALA A 45 3.39 -2.02 6.03
C ALA A 45 3.53 -3.29 6.87
N TRP A 46 3.07 -3.20 8.13
CA TRP A 46 2.85 -4.37 8.96
C TRP A 46 1.66 -5.18 8.44
N SER A 47 1.63 -6.47 8.79
CA SER A 47 0.51 -7.37 8.48
C SER A 47 -0.70 -7.03 9.36
N ASN A 48 -1.51 -6.08 8.90
CA ASN A 48 -2.71 -5.60 9.58
C ASN A 48 -3.90 -5.51 8.61
N LEU A 49 -5.05 -5.05 9.11
CA LEU A 49 -6.27 -4.94 8.32
C LEU A 49 -6.11 -4.07 7.08
N ARG A 50 -5.48 -2.89 7.20
CA ARG A 50 -5.29 -1.99 6.05
C ARG A 50 -4.42 -2.60 4.97
N HIS A 51 -3.38 -3.34 5.38
CA HIS A 51 -2.54 -4.06 4.42
C HIS A 51 -3.31 -5.18 3.72
N PHE A 52 -4.17 -5.89 4.45
CA PHE A 52 -5.08 -6.88 3.86
C PHE A 52 -6.03 -6.24 2.84
N GLU A 53 -6.62 -5.09 3.16
CA GLU A 53 -7.50 -4.34 2.24
C GLU A 53 -6.74 -3.91 0.97
N LEU A 54 -5.49 -3.47 1.11
CA LEU A 54 -4.63 -3.08 -0.01
C LEU A 54 -4.39 -4.24 -0.98
N TYR A 55 -4.09 -5.44 -0.48
CA TYR A 55 -3.90 -6.61 -1.34
C TYR A 55 -5.07 -6.81 -2.29
N TYR A 56 -6.29 -6.82 -1.77
CA TYR A 56 -7.48 -7.09 -2.59
C TYR A 56 -7.90 -5.91 -3.44
N ALA A 57 -7.74 -4.68 -2.98
CA ALA A 57 -8.11 -3.51 -3.75
C ALA A 57 -7.17 -3.32 -4.96
N ILE A 58 -5.85 -3.44 -4.74
CA ILE A 58 -4.83 -3.28 -5.78
C ILE A 58 -4.99 -4.36 -6.84
N THR A 59 -5.02 -5.63 -6.42
CA THR A 59 -5.10 -6.75 -7.36
C THR A 59 -6.45 -6.83 -8.04
N GLY A 60 -7.53 -6.46 -7.35
CA GLY A 60 -8.88 -6.48 -7.89
C GLY A 60 -9.10 -5.52 -9.06
N ILE A 61 -8.35 -4.42 -9.16
CA ILE A 61 -8.37 -3.51 -10.31
C ILE A 61 -7.32 -3.85 -11.38
N GLY A 62 -6.56 -4.94 -11.18
CA GLY A 62 -5.52 -5.40 -12.11
C GLY A 62 -4.18 -4.70 -11.95
N ALA A 63 -3.98 -3.93 -10.88
CA ALA A 63 -2.66 -3.44 -10.51
C ALA A 63 -1.86 -4.51 -9.75
N VAL A 64 -0.57 -4.30 -9.60
CA VAL A 64 0.36 -5.24 -8.98
C VAL A 64 0.69 -4.78 -7.56
N CYS A 65 0.35 -5.58 -6.56
CA CYS A 65 0.71 -5.31 -5.18
C CYS A 65 2.19 -5.64 -4.95
N HIS A 66 3.03 -4.61 -4.80
CA HIS A 66 4.44 -4.77 -4.50
C HIS A 66 4.65 -4.70 -2.98
N THR A 67 4.90 -5.84 -2.36
CA THR A 67 5.16 -5.91 -0.91
C THR A 67 6.62 -5.68 -0.61
N ILE A 68 6.89 -4.62 0.16
CA ILE A 68 8.24 -4.23 0.55
C ILE A 68 8.49 -4.72 1.98
N ASN A 69 9.49 -5.56 2.16
CA ASN A 69 9.85 -6.04 3.49
C ASN A 69 10.42 -4.88 4.34
N PRO A 70 9.79 -4.53 5.47
CA PRO A 70 10.24 -3.41 6.30
C PRO A 70 11.57 -3.65 7.02
N ARG A 71 12.12 -4.86 6.94
CA ARG A 71 13.44 -5.21 7.52
C ARG A 71 14.59 -5.06 6.52
N LEU A 72 14.32 -4.61 5.31
CA LEU A 72 15.36 -4.32 4.33
C LEU A 72 16.22 -3.13 4.79
N PHE A 73 17.49 -3.14 4.41
CA PHE A 73 18.36 -1.97 4.58
C PHE A 73 17.95 -0.83 3.63
N ALA A 74 18.31 0.39 3.99
CA ALA A 74 17.95 1.61 3.25
C ALA A 74 18.22 1.51 1.73
N ASP A 75 19.41 1.05 1.34
CA ASP A 75 19.78 0.90 -0.08
C ASP A 75 18.93 -0.15 -0.81
N GLN A 76 18.51 -1.20 -0.12
CA GLN A 76 17.61 -2.21 -0.69
C GLN A 76 16.20 -1.66 -0.87
N ILE A 77 15.68 -0.89 0.09
CA ILE A 77 14.38 -0.22 -0.04
C ILE A 77 14.39 0.71 -1.25
N ILE A 78 15.44 1.53 -1.40
CA ILE A 78 15.61 2.41 -2.55
C ILE A 78 15.64 1.60 -3.84
N TYR A 79 16.43 0.53 -3.87
CA TYR A 79 16.57 -0.32 -5.03
C TYR A 79 15.23 -0.91 -5.47
N VAL A 80 14.49 -1.56 -4.56
CA VAL A 80 13.24 -2.25 -4.92
C VAL A 80 12.16 -1.28 -5.39
N ILE A 81 12.03 -0.10 -4.77
CA ILE A 81 11.07 0.94 -5.18
C ILE A 81 11.39 1.47 -6.58
N ASN A 82 12.66 1.81 -6.83
CA ASN A 82 13.10 2.32 -8.14
C ASN A 82 13.00 1.26 -9.23
N HIS A 83 13.42 0.02 -8.95
CA HIS A 83 13.41 -1.08 -9.90
C HIS A 83 11.98 -1.51 -10.26
N ALA A 84 11.09 -1.59 -9.28
CA ALA A 84 9.68 -1.87 -9.50
C ALA A 84 8.99 -0.73 -10.27
N LYS A 85 9.50 0.50 -10.18
CA LYS A 85 8.86 1.73 -10.67
C LYS A 85 7.49 1.93 -10.02
N ASP A 86 7.47 1.86 -8.69
CA ASP A 86 6.25 2.08 -7.93
C ASP A 86 5.67 3.47 -8.22
N ARG A 87 4.37 3.55 -8.46
CA ARG A 87 3.65 4.82 -8.68
C ARG A 87 3.16 5.44 -7.38
N ILE A 88 2.70 4.59 -6.48
CA ILE A 88 2.18 4.95 -5.17
C ILE A 88 2.86 4.02 -4.17
N ILE A 89 3.20 4.54 -3.01
CA ILE A 89 3.62 3.74 -1.88
C ILE A 89 2.69 3.99 -0.70
N PHE A 90 2.11 2.92 -0.18
CA PHE A 90 1.35 2.91 1.07
C PHE A 90 2.31 2.56 2.21
N ILE A 91 2.36 3.44 3.22
CA ILE A 91 3.37 3.38 4.27
C ILE A 91 2.68 3.30 5.63
N ASP A 92 2.98 2.27 6.42
CA ASP A 92 2.60 2.31 7.84
C ASP A 92 3.32 3.49 8.53
N LYS A 93 2.60 4.20 9.39
CA LYS A 93 3.12 5.41 10.05
C LYS A 93 4.45 5.19 10.77
N THR A 94 4.73 3.96 11.22
CA THR A 94 5.99 3.62 11.88
C THR A 94 7.20 3.65 10.95
N PHE A 95 7.00 3.58 9.62
CA PHE A 95 8.07 3.60 8.62
C PHE A 95 8.23 4.96 7.92
N VAL A 96 7.39 5.94 8.22
CA VAL A 96 7.49 7.30 7.67
C VAL A 96 8.88 7.90 7.88
N PRO A 97 9.49 7.87 9.09
CA PRO A 97 10.82 8.42 9.32
C PRO A 97 11.95 7.74 8.52
N ILE A 98 11.74 6.48 8.10
CA ILE A 98 12.68 5.78 7.23
C ILE A 98 12.60 6.36 5.83
N ILE A 99 11.39 6.45 5.27
CA ILE A 99 11.19 6.95 3.90
C ILE A 99 11.60 8.43 3.76
N GLU A 100 11.35 9.26 4.77
CA GLU A 100 11.82 10.65 4.80
C GLU A 100 13.32 10.77 4.58
N LYS A 101 14.12 9.89 5.21
CA LYS A 101 15.59 9.88 5.03
C LYS A 101 16.04 9.43 3.65
N LEU A 102 15.17 8.77 2.88
CA LEU A 102 15.48 8.20 1.58
C LEU A 102 14.94 9.04 0.41
N ILE A 103 14.18 10.09 0.70
CA ILE A 103 13.34 10.80 -0.27
C ILE A 103 14.12 11.32 -1.48
N ASP A 104 15.34 11.82 -1.27
CA ASP A 104 16.20 12.37 -2.35
C ASP A 104 16.66 11.30 -3.36
N ARG A 105 16.51 10.01 -3.00
CA ARG A 105 16.92 8.87 -3.81
C ARG A 105 15.72 8.09 -4.38
N LEU A 106 14.49 8.53 -4.07
CA LEU A 106 13.26 7.94 -4.57
C LEU A 106 12.71 8.71 -5.79
N PRO A 107 11.84 8.09 -6.61
CA PRO A 107 11.26 8.77 -7.77
C PRO A 107 10.49 10.03 -7.34
N ARG A 108 10.70 11.14 -8.06
CA ARG A 108 10.05 12.43 -7.75
C ARG A 108 8.52 12.39 -7.91
N GLU A 109 8.03 11.52 -8.78
CA GLU A 109 6.60 11.34 -9.05
C GLU A 109 5.94 10.32 -8.10
N LEU A 110 6.71 9.71 -7.19
CA LEU A 110 6.18 8.73 -6.23
C LEU A 110 5.16 9.41 -5.31
N MET A 111 3.96 8.87 -5.28
CA MET A 111 2.90 9.34 -4.38
C MET A 111 2.96 8.59 -3.06
N TYR A 112 2.77 9.31 -1.94
CA TYR A 112 2.86 8.77 -0.59
C TYR A 112 1.48 8.75 0.05
N VAL A 113 1.07 7.58 0.57
CA VAL A 113 -0.17 7.40 1.34
C VAL A 113 0.17 6.76 2.68
N ILE A 114 -0.13 7.46 3.77
CA ILE A 114 0.16 7.00 5.12
C ILE A 114 -1.04 6.23 5.67
N LEU A 115 -0.80 5.01 6.17
CA LEU A 115 -1.80 4.11 6.71
C LEU A 115 -2.20 4.52 8.15
N CYS A 116 -3.01 5.57 8.25
CA CYS A 116 -3.42 6.16 9.51
C CYS A 116 -4.87 6.66 9.47
N ASN A 117 -5.44 6.98 10.63
CA ASN A 117 -6.61 7.81 10.74
C ASN A 117 -6.20 9.28 10.61
N ARG A 118 -7.19 10.17 10.40
CA ARG A 118 -6.94 11.60 10.32
C ARG A 118 -6.23 12.15 11.56
N ASP A 119 -6.74 11.77 12.73
CA ASP A 119 -6.22 12.25 14.03
C ASP A 119 -4.85 11.65 14.38
N ASP A 120 -4.43 10.61 13.66
CA ASP A 120 -3.15 9.91 13.80
C ASP A 120 -2.14 10.26 12.71
N MET A 121 -2.48 11.18 11.80
CA MET A 121 -1.58 11.58 10.72
C MET A 121 -0.31 12.18 11.31
N PRO A 122 0.87 11.58 11.07
CA PRO A 122 2.11 12.13 11.60
C PRO A 122 2.45 13.44 10.88
N ASP A 123 3.12 14.33 11.59
CA ASP A 123 3.83 15.44 10.95
C ASP A 123 4.96 14.83 10.09
N THR A 124 5.04 15.24 8.82
CA THR A 124 5.93 14.60 7.86
C THR A 124 6.43 15.56 6.79
N SER A 125 7.70 15.36 6.40
CA SER A 125 8.33 16.06 5.27
C SER A 125 8.06 15.41 3.91
N LEU A 126 7.34 14.28 3.86
CA LEU A 126 6.99 13.63 2.60
C LEU A 126 6.07 14.54 1.76
N PRO A 127 6.42 14.82 0.50
CA PRO A 127 5.66 15.77 -0.31
C PRO A 127 4.26 15.26 -0.59
N LYS A 128 3.27 16.11 -0.28
CA LYS A 128 1.85 15.83 -0.56
C LYS A 128 1.38 14.47 -0.01
N ALA A 129 1.91 14.06 1.15
CA ALA A 129 1.50 12.82 1.81
C ALA A 129 -0.02 12.84 2.10
N LEU A 130 -0.69 11.75 1.77
CA LEU A 130 -2.13 11.59 1.91
C LEU A 130 -2.45 10.65 3.08
N CYS A 131 -3.55 10.92 3.78
CA CYS A 131 -4.06 10.07 4.84
C CYS A 131 -4.98 8.97 4.25
N PHE A 132 -4.72 7.72 4.59
CA PHE A 132 -5.48 6.57 4.08
C PHE A 132 -6.99 6.67 4.37
N GLU A 133 -7.36 6.93 5.64
CA GLU A 133 -8.77 6.98 6.01
C GLU A 133 -9.49 8.20 5.41
N GLU A 134 -8.80 9.33 5.20
CA GLU A 134 -9.38 10.48 4.50
C GLU A 134 -9.67 10.19 3.03
N LEU A 135 -8.82 9.39 2.38
CA LEU A 135 -9.02 8.98 1.00
C LEU A 135 -10.24 8.06 0.84
N ILE A 136 -10.39 7.07 1.73
CA ILE A 136 -11.44 6.07 1.59
C ILE A 136 -12.79 6.51 2.19
N SER A 137 -12.79 7.40 3.18
CA SER A 137 -14.01 7.82 3.90
C SER A 137 -15.11 8.34 2.98
N PRO A 138 -14.85 9.30 2.05
CA PRO A 138 -15.88 9.89 1.19
C PRO A 138 -16.31 8.97 0.06
N GLU A 139 -15.58 7.88 -0.21
CA GLU A 139 -15.84 7.03 -1.36
C GLU A 139 -17.09 6.17 -1.19
N ASN A 140 -17.76 5.88 -2.30
CA ASN A 140 -18.79 4.88 -2.35
C ASN A 140 -18.18 3.47 -2.51
N SER A 141 -18.96 2.44 -2.21
CA SER A 141 -18.56 1.04 -2.33
C SER A 141 -19.12 0.35 -3.57
N SER A 142 -19.64 1.12 -4.53
CA SER A 142 -20.08 0.58 -5.81
C SER A 142 -18.90 0.52 -6.77
N ILE A 143 -18.56 -0.66 -7.25
CA ILE A 143 -17.49 -0.89 -8.21
C ILE A 143 -17.87 -2.03 -9.14
N THR A 144 -17.58 -1.86 -10.43
CA THR A 144 -17.57 -2.95 -11.39
C THR A 144 -16.11 -3.41 -11.54
N TRP A 145 -15.85 -4.62 -11.08
CA TRP A 145 -14.51 -5.20 -11.20
C TRP A 145 -14.18 -5.48 -12.67
N PRO A 146 -12.97 -5.16 -13.13
CA PRO A 146 -12.57 -5.50 -14.49
C PRO A 146 -12.46 -7.03 -14.66
N SER A 147 -12.72 -7.50 -15.87
CA SER A 147 -12.35 -8.86 -16.23
C SER A 147 -10.84 -8.91 -16.49
N LEU A 148 -10.13 -9.73 -15.74
CA LEU A 148 -8.68 -9.84 -15.80
C LEU A 148 -8.29 -11.20 -16.42
N ASP A 149 -7.20 -11.22 -17.21
CA ASP A 149 -6.57 -12.47 -17.63
C ASP A 149 -5.97 -13.16 -16.39
N GLU A 150 -6.21 -14.45 -16.22
CA GLU A 150 -5.68 -15.23 -15.09
C GLU A 150 -4.14 -15.24 -15.03
N ARG A 151 -3.46 -14.93 -16.13
CA ARG A 151 -2.01 -14.79 -16.24
C ARG A 151 -1.50 -13.40 -15.94
N ALA A 152 -2.39 -12.43 -15.67
CA ALA A 152 -1.98 -11.09 -15.28
C ALA A 152 -1.26 -11.12 -13.93
N SER A 153 -0.15 -10.37 -13.82
CA SER A 153 0.57 -10.26 -12.55
C SER A 153 -0.30 -9.61 -11.49
N SER A 154 -0.41 -10.24 -10.32
CA SER A 154 -1.17 -9.71 -9.18
C SER A 154 -0.28 -9.17 -8.06
N SER A 155 0.93 -9.73 -7.92
CA SER A 155 1.86 -9.33 -6.86
C SER A 155 3.31 -9.37 -7.32
N LEU A 156 4.12 -8.55 -6.68
CA LEU A 156 5.57 -8.51 -6.84
C LEU A 156 6.21 -8.62 -5.46
N CYS A 157 7.11 -9.57 -5.30
CA CYS A 157 7.86 -9.78 -4.07
C CYS A 157 9.34 -9.98 -4.40
N TYR A 158 10.19 -9.15 -3.81
CA TYR A 158 11.63 -9.32 -3.91
C TYR A 158 12.12 -10.33 -2.88
N THR A 159 12.97 -11.24 -3.31
CA THR A 159 13.63 -12.20 -2.42
C THR A 159 14.99 -11.67 -1.98
N SER A 160 15.64 -12.35 -1.04
CA SER A 160 16.92 -11.93 -0.44
C SER A 160 18.13 -11.93 -1.39
N GLY A 161 17.93 -12.24 -2.68
CA GLY A 161 18.98 -12.15 -3.69
C GLY A 161 20.14 -13.11 -3.45
N THR A 162 19.86 -14.38 -3.15
CA THR A 162 20.91 -15.42 -2.97
C THR A 162 21.83 -15.62 -4.19
N THR A 163 21.42 -15.11 -5.35
CA THR A 163 22.15 -15.22 -6.62
C THR A 163 22.49 -13.86 -7.25
N GLY A 164 22.28 -12.75 -6.55
CA GLY A 164 22.54 -11.39 -7.05
C GLY A 164 21.78 -10.34 -6.24
N ASN A 165 21.56 -9.16 -6.87
CA ASN A 165 20.72 -8.12 -6.28
C ASN A 165 19.28 -8.63 -6.09
N PRO A 166 18.57 -8.19 -5.05
CA PRO A 166 17.18 -8.57 -4.82
C PRO A 166 16.26 -8.15 -5.94
#